data_1037d704c2ba375a78ed8ac6a80fc652
#
_entry.id   1037d704c2ba375a78ed8ac6a80fc652
#
_cell.length_a   1.000
_cell.length_b   1.000
_cell.length_c   1.000
_cell.angle_alpha   90.00
_cell.angle_beta   90.00
_cell.angle_gamma   90.00
#
_symmetry.space_group_name_H-M   'P 1'
#
loop_
_entity.id
_entity.type
_entity.pdbx_description
1 polymer ?
#
loop_
_entity_poly.entity_id
_entity_poly.type
_entity_poly.pdbx_seq_one_letter_code
_entity_poly.pdbx_strand_id
1 'polypeptide(L)'
;ASEADNATDAADSEAAGGADLSGSIKLAGSTSMEKLANAMAEAYMEKNPNVSVTAEFTGSSAGLESLAAGSVDIGDASRALSDEEKAGGAVENIVAIDGIAVITDTANTVTDIKSEDLAKVYTGEITNWKDLGGPDESIVVIGREAGSGTRDAFEELLDVKDKCAYA
;
A
#
# COMPACT_ATOMS: atom_id res chain seq x y z
N ALA A 1 -47.39 24.62 21.10
CA ALA A 1 -46.87 23.35 21.53
C ALA A 1 -47.30 22.30 20.51
N SER A 2 -46.48 21.93 19.62
CA SER A 2 -46.55 20.69 18.85
C SER A 2 -45.21 20.51 18.18
N GLU A 3 -44.41 19.63 18.73
CA GLU A 3 -43.20 19.12 18.14
C GLU A 3 -43.56 18.26 16.95
N ALA A 4 -42.93 18.49 15.83
CA ALA A 4 -43.01 17.63 14.67
C ALA A 4 -41.65 16.95 14.50
N ASP A 5 -41.64 15.65 14.76
CA ASP A 5 -40.56 14.72 14.41
C ASP A 5 -40.23 14.83 12.93
N ASN A 6 -39.00 15.18 12.62
CA ASN A 6 -38.42 15.02 11.29
C ASN A 6 -37.49 13.81 11.28
N ALA A 7 -38.06 12.63 11.12
CA ALA A 7 -37.33 11.44 10.78
C ALA A 7 -36.77 11.61 9.36
N THR A 8 -35.50 11.85 9.25
CA THR A 8 -34.76 11.79 7.99
C THR A 8 -34.72 10.34 7.52
N ASP A 9 -35.53 10.08 6.54
CA ASP A 9 -35.52 8.91 5.68
C ASP A 9 -34.12 8.80 5.02
N ALA A 10 -33.31 7.83 5.47
CA ALA A 10 -32.11 7.44 4.78
C ALA A 10 -32.54 6.69 3.53
N ALA A 11 -32.66 7.41 2.44
CA ALA A 11 -32.97 6.85 1.14
C ALA A 11 -31.91 5.78 0.83
N ASP A 12 -32.37 4.54 0.88
CA ASP A 12 -31.79 3.37 0.25
C ASP A 12 -31.63 3.70 -1.25
N SER A 13 -30.40 4.06 -1.64
CA SER A 13 -30.07 4.22 -3.04
C SER A 13 -29.94 2.84 -3.64
N GLU A 14 -31.06 2.23 -3.93
CA GLU A 14 -31.10 1.08 -4.83
C GLU A 14 -30.43 1.48 -6.14
N ALA A 15 -29.31 0.83 -6.41
CA ALA A 15 -28.56 0.97 -7.63
C ALA A 15 -29.47 0.80 -8.83
N ALA A 16 -29.60 1.86 -9.62
CA ALA A 16 -30.24 1.85 -10.92
C ALA A 16 -29.70 0.66 -11.71
N GLY A 17 -30.63 -0.15 -12.24
CA GLY A 17 -30.32 -1.38 -12.98
C GLY A 17 -29.19 -1.17 -13.98
N GLY A 18 -28.14 -1.98 -13.84
CA GLY A 18 -26.92 -1.87 -14.62
C GLY A 18 -27.23 -2.07 -16.10
N ALA A 19 -26.87 -1.08 -16.92
CA ALA A 19 -26.59 -1.35 -18.31
C ALA A 19 -25.62 -2.54 -18.35
N ASP A 20 -25.78 -3.47 -19.31
CA ASP A 20 -24.87 -4.60 -19.52
C ASP A 20 -23.46 -4.04 -19.77
N LEU A 21 -22.69 -3.86 -18.68
CA LEU A 21 -21.32 -3.37 -18.76
C LEU A 21 -20.48 -4.44 -19.44
N SER A 22 -19.71 -4.04 -20.43
CA SER A 22 -18.80 -4.93 -21.14
C SER A 22 -17.49 -4.22 -21.46
N GLY A 23 -16.40 -4.96 -21.49
CA GLY A 23 -15.08 -4.41 -21.78
C GLY A 23 -13.98 -5.08 -20.97
N SER A 24 -12.82 -4.45 -20.93
CA SER A 24 -11.67 -4.93 -20.17
C SER A 24 -11.11 -3.84 -19.27
N ILE A 25 -10.71 -4.22 -18.07
CA ILE A 25 -10.00 -3.38 -17.10
C ILE A 25 -8.64 -4.03 -16.85
N LYS A 26 -7.59 -3.25 -16.90
CA LYS A 26 -6.21 -3.67 -16.62
C LYS A 26 -5.72 -2.99 -15.35
N LEU A 27 -5.23 -3.78 -14.40
CA LEU A 27 -4.59 -3.29 -13.18
C LEU A 27 -3.11 -3.65 -13.21
N ALA A 28 -2.26 -2.78 -12.66
CA ALA A 28 -0.88 -3.13 -12.35
C ALA A 28 -0.45 -2.45 -11.06
N GLY A 29 0.40 -3.11 -10.27
CA GLY A 29 0.95 -2.45 -9.11
C GLY A 29 1.50 -3.31 -7.99
N SER A 30 1.17 -2.93 -6.79
CA SER A 30 1.74 -3.43 -5.55
C SER A 30 1.50 -4.92 -5.31
N THR A 31 2.58 -5.66 -5.05
CA THR A 31 2.50 -7.06 -4.62
C THR A 31 1.74 -7.25 -3.31
N SER A 32 1.73 -6.24 -2.42
CA SER A 32 0.95 -6.27 -1.18
C SER A 32 -0.55 -6.21 -1.41
N MET A 33 -0.98 -5.61 -2.53
CA MET A 33 -2.39 -5.47 -2.92
C MET A 33 -2.95 -6.71 -3.63
N GLU A 34 -2.11 -7.65 -4.06
CA GLU A 34 -2.48 -8.77 -4.91
C GLU A 34 -3.74 -9.51 -4.44
N LYS A 35 -3.80 -9.89 -3.16
CA LYS A 35 -4.95 -10.63 -2.63
C LYS A 35 -6.24 -9.82 -2.64
N LEU A 36 -6.14 -8.54 -2.26
CA LEU A 36 -7.29 -7.64 -2.22
C LEU A 36 -7.78 -7.32 -3.64
N ALA A 37 -6.87 -6.95 -4.53
CA ALA A 37 -7.19 -6.58 -5.90
C ALA A 37 -7.81 -7.75 -6.68
N ASN A 38 -7.25 -8.97 -6.53
CA ASN A 38 -7.83 -10.17 -7.15
C ASN A 38 -9.23 -10.47 -6.62
N ALA A 39 -9.45 -10.40 -5.30
CA ALA A 39 -10.78 -10.63 -4.72
C ALA A 39 -11.81 -9.59 -5.20
N MET A 40 -11.41 -8.32 -5.32
CA MET A 40 -12.27 -7.26 -5.86
C MET A 40 -12.56 -7.48 -7.34
N ALA A 41 -11.56 -7.87 -8.13
CA ALA A 41 -11.70 -8.17 -9.55
C ALA A 41 -12.68 -9.33 -9.79
N GLU A 42 -12.52 -10.43 -9.04
CA GLU A 42 -13.42 -11.59 -9.08
C GLU A 42 -14.86 -11.19 -8.75
N ALA A 43 -15.07 -10.48 -7.64
CA ALA A 43 -16.40 -10.04 -7.22
C ALA A 43 -17.04 -9.05 -8.22
N TYR A 44 -16.21 -8.24 -8.90
CA TYR A 44 -16.71 -7.34 -9.93
C TYR A 44 -17.12 -8.08 -11.20
N MET A 45 -16.30 -9.04 -11.67
CA MET A 45 -16.63 -9.88 -12.82
C MET A 45 -17.85 -10.79 -12.57
N GLU A 46 -18.02 -11.26 -11.33
CA GLU A 46 -19.24 -12.03 -10.97
C GLU A 46 -20.51 -11.21 -11.14
N LYS A 47 -20.47 -9.92 -10.79
CA LYS A 47 -21.60 -8.99 -10.97
C LYS A 47 -21.74 -8.49 -12.41
N ASN A 48 -20.67 -8.49 -13.18
CA ASN A 48 -20.61 -7.97 -14.55
C ASN A 48 -19.96 -9.00 -15.49
N PRO A 49 -20.65 -10.06 -15.89
CA PRO A 49 -20.06 -11.20 -16.60
C PRO A 49 -19.44 -10.88 -17.96
N ASN A 50 -19.80 -9.73 -18.53
CA ASN A 50 -19.24 -9.26 -19.80
C ASN A 50 -18.02 -8.35 -19.65
N VAL A 51 -17.54 -8.14 -18.42
CA VAL A 51 -16.31 -7.40 -18.10
C VAL A 51 -15.20 -8.38 -17.78
N SER A 52 -14.01 -8.15 -18.35
CA SER A 52 -12.79 -8.88 -18.03
C SER A 52 -11.86 -7.97 -17.22
N VAL A 53 -11.36 -8.43 -16.09
CA VAL A 53 -10.37 -7.72 -15.28
C VAL A 53 -9.08 -8.54 -15.26
N THR A 54 -7.96 -7.91 -15.61
CA THR A 54 -6.62 -8.52 -15.54
C THR A 54 -5.73 -7.70 -14.63
N ALA A 55 -4.88 -8.35 -13.83
CA ALA A 55 -4.01 -7.71 -12.87
C ALA A 55 -2.58 -8.26 -12.93
N GLU A 56 -1.60 -7.36 -12.80
CA GLU A 56 -0.17 -7.69 -12.72
C GLU A 56 0.42 -7.01 -11.45
N PHE A 57 1.22 -7.76 -10.68
CA PHE A 57 1.75 -7.28 -9.41
C PHE A 57 3.29 -7.27 -9.42
N THR A 58 3.86 -6.18 -9.90
CA THR A 58 5.31 -5.99 -10.08
C THR A 58 5.89 -4.89 -9.18
N GLY A 59 5.08 -4.28 -8.35
CA GLY A 59 5.45 -3.21 -7.42
C GLY A 59 4.69 -1.91 -7.68
N SER A 60 4.51 -1.11 -6.63
CA SER A 60 3.72 0.13 -6.69
C SER A 60 4.24 1.11 -7.72
N SER A 61 5.56 1.33 -7.79
CA SER A 61 6.16 2.28 -8.72
C SER A 61 5.95 1.85 -10.17
N ALA A 62 6.17 0.56 -10.50
CA ALA A 62 5.93 0.03 -11.84
C ALA A 62 4.45 0.13 -12.26
N GLY A 63 3.52 -0.10 -11.32
CA GLY A 63 2.09 0.06 -11.57
C GLY A 63 1.70 1.50 -11.88
N LEU A 64 2.22 2.45 -11.11
CA LEU A 64 1.94 3.88 -11.31
C LEU A 64 2.61 4.42 -12.58
N GLU A 65 3.80 3.94 -12.95
CA GLU A 65 4.42 4.24 -14.25
C GLU A 65 3.58 3.71 -15.42
N SER A 66 3.05 2.49 -15.28
CA SER A 66 2.16 1.88 -16.27
C SER A 66 0.86 2.66 -16.42
N LEU A 67 0.30 3.17 -15.32
CA LEU A 67 -0.87 4.05 -15.32
C LEU A 67 -0.55 5.37 -16.04
N ALA A 68 0.55 6.02 -15.68
CA ALA A 68 0.98 7.26 -16.32
C ALA A 68 1.23 7.12 -17.83
N ALA A 69 1.72 5.95 -18.26
CA ALA A 69 1.91 5.61 -19.66
C ALA A 69 0.61 5.23 -20.40
N GLY A 70 -0.52 5.12 -19.69
CA GLY A 70 -1.81 4.71 -20.26
C GLY A 70 -1.87 3.23 -20.70
N SER A 71 -0.97 2.38 -20.19
CA SER A 71 -0.96 0.95 -20.51
C SER A 71 -1.88 0.12 -19.61
N VAL A 72 -2.28 0.69 -18.47
CA VAL A 72 -3.28 0.13 -17.55
C VAL A 72 -4.29 1.21 -17.16
N ASP A 73 -5.46 0.77 -16.68
CA ASP A 73 -6.56 1.65 -16.29
C ASP A 73 -6.49 2.01 -14.79
N ILE A 74 -5.92 1.13 -13.98
CA ILE A 74 -5.79 1.28 -12.52
C ILE A 74 -4.36 0.92 -12.11
N GLY A 75 -3.75 1.80 -11.31
CA GLY A 75 -2.48 1.55 -10.65
C GLY A 75 -2.70 1.25 -9.16
N ASP A 76 -2.28 0.08 -8.72
CA ASP A 76 -2.37 -0.32 -7.31
C ASP A 76 -1.10 0.10 -6.56
N ALA A 77 -1.27 0.79 -5.43
CA ALA A 77 -0.15 1.23 -4.61
C ALA A 77 -0.37 0.94 -3.13
N SER A 78 0.68 0.55 -2.42
CA SER A 78 0.73 0.41 -0.96
C SER A 78 1.46 1.58 -0.28
N ARG A 79 1.37 2.75 -0.87
CA ARG A 79 1.80 4.05 -0.38
C ARG A 79 0.89 5.15 -0.91
N ALA A 80 0.99 6.35 -0.36
CA ALA A 80 0.37 7.53 -0.95
C ALA A 80 0.99 7.86 -2.33
N LEU A 81 0.24 8.58 -3.15
CA LEU A 81 0.78 9.14 -4.39
C LEU A 81 1.72 10.31 -4.07
N SER A 82 2.84 10.38 -4.79
CA SER A 82 3.73 11.53 -4.75
C SER A 82 3.06 12.76 -5.38
N ASP A 83 3.61 13.95 -5.10
CA ASP A 83 3.11 15.19 -5.69
C ASP A 83 3.28 15.19 -7.22
N GLU A 84 4.33 14.54 -7.74
CA GLU A 84 4.58 14.40 -9.19
C GLU A 84 3.52 13.48 -9.83
N GLU A 85 3.18 12.36 -9.22
CA GLU A 85 2.14 11.45 -9.71
C GLU A 85 0.76 12.11 -9.71
N LYS A 86 0.43 12.89 -8.68
CA LYS A 86 -0.80 13.70 -8.60
C LYS A 86 -0.81 14.79 -9.67
N ALA A 87 0.31 15.49 -9.86
CA ALA A 87 0.44 16.50 -10.90
C ALA A 87 0.35 15.90 -12.31
N GLY A 88 0.75 14.64 -12.49
CA GLY A 88 0.57 13.85 -13.71
C GLY A 88 -0.89 13.44 -14.00
N GLY A 89 -1.81 13.74 -13.10
CA GLY A 89 -3.26 13.48 -13.27
C GLY A 89 -3.75 12.19 -12.61
N ALA A 90 -2.91 11.48 -11.86
CA ALA A 90 -3.36 10.32 -11.10
C ALA A 90 -4.31 10.75 -9.96
N VAL A 91 -5.42 10.03 -9.81
CA VAL A 91 -6.41 10.24 -8.75
C VAL A 91 -6.29 9.15 -7.71
N GLU A 92 -6.08 9.56 -6.46
CA GLU A 92 -5.92 8.64 -5.33
C GLU A 92 -7.29 8.20 -4.79
N ASN A 93 -7.51 6.90 -4.76
CA ASN A 93 -8.69 6.27 -4.15
C ASN A 93 -8.22 5.33 -3.04
N ILE A 94 -8.38 5.71 -1.79
CA ILE A 94 -7.98 4.90 -0.63
C ILE A 94 -9.00 3.78 -0.44
N VAL A 95 -8.58 2.54 -0.63
CA VAL A 95 -9.43 1.34 -0.50
C VAL A 95 -9.28 0.65 0.86
N ALA A 96 -8.13 0.80 1.52
CA ALA A 96 -7.86 0.27 2.85
C ALA A 96 -6.73 1.05 3.52
N ILE A 97 -6.65 0.93 4.85
CA ILE A 97 -5.51 1.41 5.65
C ILE A 97 -4.78 0.18 6.16
N ASP A 98 -3.47 0.15 5.96
CA ASP A 98 -2.59 -0.95 6.36
C ASP A 98 -1.54 -0.47 7.38
N GLY A 99 -0.88 -1.42 8.05
CA GLY A 99 0.21 -1.16 8.98
C GLY A 99 1.49 -1.88 8.56
N ILE A 100 2.62 -1.19 8.66
CA ILE A 100 3.94 -1.76 8.37
C ILE A 100 4.56 -2.21 9.68
N ALA A 101 4.97 -3.48 9.76
CA ALA A 101 5.66 -4.05 10.91
C ALA A 101 7.13 -4.34 10.56
N VAL A 102 8.01 -3.95 11.48
CA VAL A 102 9.40 -4.41 11.46
C VAL A 102 9.47 -5.72 12.25
N ILE A 103 10.06 -6.73 11.66
CA ILE A 103 10.21 -8.04 12.28
C ILE A 103 11.69 -8.36 12.50
N THR A 104 11.97 -9.11 13.56
CA THR A 104 13.29 -9.62 13.88
C THR A 104 13.23 -11.14 14.04
N ASP A 105 14.40 -11.79 14.09
CA ASP A 105 14.48 -13.20 14.45
C ASP A 105 13.89 -13.45 15.84
N THR A 106 13.27 -14.60 16.03
CA THR A 106 12.63 -14.99 17.30
C THR A 106 13.62 -15.15 18.46
N ALA A 107 14.91 -15.33 18.18
CA ALA A 107 15.98 -15.36 19.18
C ALA A 107 16.39 -13.96 19.66
N ASN A 108 15.97 -12.90 18.99
CA ASN A 108 16.28 -11.54 19.38
C ASN A 108 15.54 -11.16 20.67
N THR A 109 16.27 -10.61 21.63
CA THR A 109 15.72 -10.25 22.95
C THR A 109 15.27 -8.78 23.04
N VAL A 110 15.49 -7.99 21.99
CA VAL A 110 15.01 -6.61 21.92
C VAL A 110 13.51 -6.63 21.66
N THR A 111 12.73 -6.15 22.62
CA THR A 111 11.26 -6.17 22.57
C THR A 111 10.64 -4.82 22.22
N ASP A 112 11.44 -3.76 22.26
CA ASP A 112 10.98 -2.40 21.92
C ASP A 112 12.14 -1.60 21.33
N ILE A 113 11.84 -0.74 20.36
CA ILE A 113 12.79 0.15 19.73
C ILE A 113 12.12 1.49 19.41
N LYS A 114 12.80 2.58 19.71
CA LYS A 114 12.30 3.91 19.34
C LYS A 114 12.45 4.13 17.83
N SER A 115 11.52 4.87 17.23
CA SER A 115 11.56 5.21 15.81
C SER A 115 12.86 5.89 15.38
N GLU A 116 13.42 6.75 16.25
CA GLU A 116 14.71 7.42 16.01
C GLU A 116 15.88 6.42 15.96
N ASP A 117 15.90 5.42 16.82
CA ASP A 117 16.94 4.40 16.85
C ASP A 117 16.75 3.41 15.70
N LEU A 118 15.51 3.10 15.34
CA LEU A 118 15.19 2.31 14.15
C LEU A 118 15.70 3.00 12.87
N ALA A 119 15.49 4.31 12.74
CA ALA A 119 16.05 5.09 11.64
C ALA A 119 17.57 4.97 11.56
N LYS A 120 18.27 5.06 12.72
CA LYS A 120 19.74 4.90 12.78
C LYS A 120 20.21 3.47 12.42
N VAL A 121 19.41 2.46 12.75
CA VAL A 121 19.69 1.08 12.30
C VAL A 121 19.61 1.01 10.78
N TYR A 122 18.56 1.54 10.18
CA TYR A 122 18.39 1.49 8.73
C TYR A 122 19.38 2.36 7.96
N THR A 123 19.87 3.44 8.55
CA THR A 123 20.95 4.26 7.95
C THR A 123 22.37 3.73 8.21
N GLY A 124 22.50 2.66 9.00
CA GLY A 124 23.79 2.05 9.32
C GLY A 124 24.60 2.77 10.40
N GLU A 125 23.98 3.70 11.14
CA GLU A 125 24.62 4.35 12.30
C GLU A 125 24.65 3.44 13.53
N ILE A 126 23.62 2.61 13.73
CA ILE A 126 23.59 1.53 14.73
C ILE A 126 23.68 0.20 13.99
N THR A 127 24.72 -0.55 14.26
CA THR A 127 25.04 -1.80 13.55
C THR A 127 25.13 -3.02 14.47
N ASN A 128 24.89 -2.85 15.75
CA ASN A 128 24.99 -3.93 16.73
C ASN A 128 23.79 -3.89 17.70
N TRP A 129 23.18 -5.04 17.95
CA TRP A 129 22.03 -5.16 18.83
C TRP A 129 22.29 -4.73 20.29
N LYS A 130 23.56 -4.83 20.76
CA LYS A 130 23.91 -4.36 22.12
C LYS A 130 23.65 -2.89 22.35
N ASP A 131 23.72 -2.07 21.31
CA ASP A 131 23.46 -0.62 21.38
C ASP A 131 21.96 -0.33 21.62
N LEU A 132 21.12 -1.35 21.42
CA LEU A 132 19.69 -1.35 21.64
C LEU A 132 19.28 -2.23 22.86
N GLY A 133 20.23 -2.64 23.69
CA GLY A 133 19.98 -3.48 24.86
C GLY A 133 19.83 -4.97 24.56
N GLY A 134 20.19 -5.40 23.36
CA GLY A 134 20.20 -6.79 22.93
C GLY A 134 21.57 -7.48 23.07
N PRO A 135 21.76 -8.64 22.43
CA PRO A 135 23.03 -9.37 22.42
C PRO A 135 24.12 -8.62 21.66
N ASP A 136 25.40 -8.97 21.93
CA ASP A 136 26.53 -8.44 21.18
C ASP A 136 26.65 -9.14 19.81
N GLU A 137 25.74 -8.79 18.91
CA GLU A 137 25.62 -9.35 17.58
C GLU A 137 25.35 -8.24 16.55
N SER A 138 25.89 -8.43 15.34
CA SER A 138 25.71 -7.48 14.26
C SER A 138 24.27 -7.48 13.74
N ILE A 139 23.76 -6.30 13.40
CA ILE A 139 22.48 -6.14 12.74
C ILE A 139 22.66 -6.31 11.23
N VAL A 140 21.82 -7.14 10.62
CA VAL A 140 21.69 -7.24 9.17
C VAL A 140 20.35 -6.61 8.78
N VAL A 141 20.40 -5.52 8.04
CA VAL A 141 19.22 -4.78 7.62
C VAL A 141 18.69 -5.34 6.32
N ILE A 142 17.49 -5.89 6.35
CA ILE A 142 16.81 -6.44 5.18
C ILE A 142 15.58 -5.59 4.86
N GLY A 143 15.45 -5.19 3.62
CA GLY A 143 14.31 -4.47 3.10
C GLY A 143 13.61 -5.23 1.99
N ARG A 144 12.49 -4.69 1.53
CA ARG A 144 11.82 -5.13 0.33
C ARG A 144 12.63 -4.70 -0.91
N GLU A 145 12.27 -5.23 -2.03
CA GLU A 145 12.79 -4.89 -3.35
C GLU A 145 12.59 -3.41 -3.71
N ALA A 146 13.39 -2.88 -4.61
CA ALA A 146 13.20 -1.54 -5.16
C ALA A 146 11.84 -1.46 -5.90
N GLY A 147 11.12 -0.36 -5.73
CA GLY A 147 9.78 -0.17 -6.29
C GLY A 147 8.66 -0.76 -5.44
N SER A 148 8.98 -1.38 -4.28
CA SER A 148 7.98 -1.79 -3.32
C SER A 148 7.36 -0.59 -2.62
N GLY A 149 6.05 -0.38 -2.78
CA GLY A 149 5.34 0.69 -2.09
C GLY A 149 5.38 0.55 -0.56
N THR A 150 5.46 -0.66 -0.02
CA THR A 150 5.64 -0.89 1.42
C THR A 150 7.01 -0.40 1.90
N ARG A 151 8.07 -0.64 1.11
CA ARG A 151 9.41 -0.10 1.39
C ARG A 151 9.41 1.42 1.30
N ASP A 152 8.84 1.97 0.24
CA ASP A 152 8.77 3.43 0.05
C ASP A 152 8.02 4.10 1.21
N ALA A 153 6.86 3.54 1.61
CA ALA A 153 6.10 4.05 2.75
C ALA A 153 6.86 3.95 4.08
N PHE A 154 7.60 2.86 4.31
CA PHE A 154 8.44 2.70 5.49
C PHE A 154 9.56 3.74 5.54
N GLU A 155 10.28 3.91 4.44
CA GLU A 155 11.38 4.88 4.34
C GLU A 155 10.88 6.32 4.52
N GLU A 156 9.67 6.62 4.05
CA GLU A 156 9.02 7.92 4.20
C GLU A 156 8.59 8.19 5.64
N LEU A 157 7.96 7.19 6.30
CA LEU A 157 7.53 7.29 7.69
C LEU A 157 8.70 7.52 8.68
N LEU A 158 9.89 7.00 8.37
CA LEU A 158 11.10 7.17 9.19
C LEU A 158 12.02 8.32 8.71
N ASP A 159 11.68 9.02 7.64
CA ASP A 159 12.53 10.05 7.00
C ASP A 159 13.93 9.52 6.61
N VAL A 160 13.98 8.29 6.12
CA VAL A 160 15.23 7.62 5.72
C VAL A 160 15.30 7.29 4.22
N LYS A 161 14.45 7.91 3.42
CA LYS A 161 14.40 7.67 1.98
C LYS A 161 15.77 7.90 1.35
N ASP A 162 16.19 6.97 0.50
CA ASP A 162 17.49 6.96 -0.18
C ASP A 162 18.73 6.94 0.75
N LYS A 163 18.54 6.67 2.06
CA LYS A 163 19.62 6.62 3.05
C LYS A 163 19.82 5.23 3.64
N CYS A 164 18.97 4.27 3.30
CA CYS A 164 18.98 2.94 3.91
C CYS A 164 20.18 2.09 3.47
N ALA A 165 20.85 1.48 4.45
CA ALA A 165 21.99 0.56 4.28
C ALA A 165 21.51 -0.90 4.28
N TYR A 166 20.72 -1.29 3.28
CA TYR A 166 20.28 -2.67 3.12
C TYR A 166 21.43 -3.61 2.75
N ALA A 167 21.35 -4.85 3.24
CA ALA A 167 22.29 -5.92 2.91
C ALA A 167 22.09 -6.46 1.49
#